data_efbef30ad7fee10e93004baeae0cdd2b
#
_entry.id   efbef30ad7fee10e93004baeae0cdd2b
#
_cell.length_a   1.000
_cell.length_b   1.000
_cell.length_c   1.000
_cell.angle_alpha   90.00
_cell.angle_beta   90.00
_cell.angle_gamma   90.00
#
_symmetry.space_group_name_H-M   'P 1'
#
loop_
_entity.id
_entity.type
_entity.pdbx_description
1 polymer ?
#
loop_
_entity_poly.entity_id
_entity_poly.type
_entity_poly.pdbx_seq_one_letter_code
_entity_poly.pdbx_strand_id
1 'polypeptide(L)'
;MALLASLGLFAQNVAEEDPDLQYAATLLKPGTPAPDFTLQDVNGKPVSIKDFLGKKVVLVFWASWCPDCREEIPLLKKMQSKADPDKVAFVSISFDRREETWKNFVRENQLGGVQLFDAAGKKDSTVGTDYGVKWIPALYLIDEKGRVELATVVARKVAGALD
;
A
#
# COMPACT_ATOMS: atom_id res chain seq x y z
N MET A 1 -51.51 4.94 37.46
CA MET A 1 -50.76 3.87 36.81
C MET A 1 -50.00 4.48 35.61
N ALA A 2 -48.70 4.69 35.79
CA ALA A 2 -47.85 5.25 34.73
C ALA A 2 -47.12 4.09 34.02
N LEU A 3 -47.36 3.90 32.73
CA LEU A 3 -46.60 2.99 31.88
C LEU A 3 -45.28 3.67 31.50
N LEU A 4 -44.19 3.17 32.05
CA LEU A 4 -42.86 3.49 31.61
C LEU A 4 -42.59 2.68 30.32
N ALA A 5 -42.64 3.33 29.17
CA ALA A 5 -42.14 2.78 27.92
C ALA A 5 -40.60 2.88 27.95
N SER A 6 -39.93 1.75 28.15
CA SER A 6 -38.49 1.65 27.97
C SER A 6 -38.17 1.71 26.46
N LEU A 7 -37.67 2.85 26.01
CA LEU A 7 -37.01 2.94 24.70
C LEU A 7 -35.69 2.15 24.77
N GLY A 8 -35.71 0.96 24.23
CA GLY A 8 -34.48 0.21 23.95
C GLY A 8 -33.66 0.96 22.92
N LEU A 9 -32.51 1.45 23.33
CA LEU A 9 -31.47 1.95 22.44
C LEU A 9 -30.95 0.75 21.64
N PHE A 10 -31.48 0.55 20.44
CA PHE A 10 -30.80 -0.31 19.46
C PHE A 10 -29.57 0.46 19.01
N ALA A 11 -28.42 0.17 19.63
CA ALA A 11 -27.14 0.48 19.06
C ALA A 11 -27.07 -0.31 17.74
N GLN A 12 -27.32 0.36 16.64
CA GLN A 12 -27.04 -0.17 15.31
C GLN A 12 -25.52 -0.29 15.24
N ASN A 13 -25.01 -1.51 15.44
CA ASN A 13 -23.67 -1.88 15.08
C ASN A 13 -23.65 -1.85 13.54
N VAL A 14 -23.38 -0.67 12.97
CA VAL A 14 -23.03 -0.56 11.56
C VAL A 14 -21.67 -1.23 11.47
N ALA A 15 -21.64 -2.48 11.05
CA ALA A 15 -20.39 -3.13 10.67
C ALA A 15 -19.78 -2.23 9.58
N GLU A 16 -18.64 -1.64 9.88
CA GLU A 16 -17.89 -0.82 8.93
C GLU A 16 -17.64 -1.70 7.70
N GLU A 17 -18.20 -1.32 6.55
CA GLU A 17 -18.00 -2.08 5.33
C GLU A 17 -16.51 -2.16 5.01
N ASP A 18 -16.05 -3.35 4.60
CA ASP A 18 -14.65 -3.56 4.23
C ASP A 18 -14.29 -2.64 3.04
N PRO A 19 -13.32 -1.71 3.20
CA PRO A 19 -12.95 -0.77 2.14
C PRO A 19 -12.54 -1.45 0.83
N ASP A 20 -12.04 -2.69 0.89
CA ASP A 20 -11.67 -3.45 -0.30
C ASP A 20 -12.86 -3.71 -1.23
N LEU A 21 -14.07 -3.84 -0.71
CA LEU A 21 -15.28 -4.02 -1.53
C LEU A 21 -15.50 -2.84 -2.48
N GLN A 22 -15.17 -1.64 -2.03
CA GLN A 22 -15.36 -0.42 -2.82
C GLN A 22 -14.11 -0.05 -3.63
N TYR A 23 -12.92 -0.18 -3.06
CA TYR A 23 -11.70 0.44 -3.59
C TYR A 23 -10.66 -0.53 -4.15
N ALA A 24 -10.78 -1.84 -3.88
CA ALA A 24 -9.83 -2.85 -4.35
C ALA A 24 -10.31 -3.67 -5.54
N ALA A 25 -11.50 -3.40 -6.07
CA ALA A 25 -12.12 -4.22 -7.10
C ALA A 25 -11.30 -4.32 -8.41
N THR A 26 -10.51 -3.29 -8.72
CA THR A 26 -9.67 -3.23 -9.93
C THR A 26 -8.26 -3.75 -9.74
N LEU A 27 -7.87 -4.04 -8.51
CA LEU A 27 -6.54 -4.56 -8.21
C LEU A 27 -6.35 -5.98 -8.78
N LEU A 28 -5.11 -6.34 -9.07
CA LEU A 28 -4.75 -7.66 -9.61
C LEU A 28 -5.14 -8.75 -8.62
N LYS A 29 -5.58 -9.88 -9.16
CA LYS A 29 -6.01 -11.03 -8.35
C LYS A 29 -4.82 -11.88 -7.88
N PRO A 30 -4.95 -12.57 -6.73
CA PRO A 30 -3.95 -13.53 -6.29
C PRO A 30 -3.59 -14.54 -7.39
N GLY A 31 -2.31 -14.87 -7.51
CA GLY A 31 -1.76 -15.74 -8.55
C GLY A 31 -1.33 -15.01 -9.83
N THR A 32 -1.73 -13.76 -10.02
CA THR A 32 -1.30 -12.94 -11.16
C THR A 32 0.20 -12.65 -11.05
N PRO A 33 0.99 -12.82 -12.13
CA PRO A 33 2.36 -12.32 -12.15
C PRO A 33 2.38 -10.81 -11.94
N ALA A 34 3.21 -10.33 -11.01
CA ALA A 34 3.37 -8.90 -10.77
C ALA A 34 3.97 -8.25 -12.03
N PRO A 35 3.30 -7.24 -12.62
CA PRO A 35 3.82 -6.53 -13.78
C PRO A 35 5.18 -5.91 -13.52
N ASP A 36 6.08 -5.99 -14.49
CA ASP A 36 7.40 -5.40 -14.37
C ASP A 36 7.34 -3.87 -14.45
N PHE A 37 8.25 -3.23 -13.76
CA PHE A 37 8.48 -1.80 -13.86
C PHE A 37 9.94 -1.49 -13.56
N THR A 38 10.40 -0.34 -13.99
CA THR A 38 11.69 0.24 -13.58
C THR A 38 11.46 1.70 -13.24
N LEU A 39 11.70 2.05 -11.99
CA LEU A 39 11.57 3.42 -11.46
C LEU A 39 12.83 3.80 -10.70
N GLN A 40 13.06 5.09 -10.50
CA GLN A 40 14.23 5.58 -9.79
C GLN A 40 13.96 5.72 -8.29
N ASP A 41 14.95 5.34 -7.48
CA ASP A 41 14.95 5.58 -6.04
C ASP A 41 15.37 7.02 -5.68
N VAL A 42 15.48 7.31 -4.39
CA VAL A 42 15.85 8.65 -3.88
C VAL A 42 17.23 9.12 -4.33
N ASN A 43 18.10 8.20 -4.75
CA ASN A 43 19.45 8.48 -5.24
C ASN A 43 19.54 8.47 -6.77
N GLY A 44 18.41 8.29 -7.47
CA GLY A 44 18.35 8.20 -8.93
C GLY A 44 18.74 6.82 -9.49
N LYS A 45 18.91 5.81 -8.62
CA LYS A 45 19.20 4.44 -9.04
C LYS A 45 17.95 3.78 -9.62
N PRO A 46 18.02 3.16 -10.81
CA PRO A 46 16.91 2.40 -11.36
C PRO A 46 16.69 1.12 -10.55
N VAL A 47 15.44 0.86 -10.21
CA VAL A 47 14.98 -0.31 -9.45
C VAL A 47 13.82 -0.97 -10.19
N SER A 48 13.91 -2.28 -10.41
CA SER A 48 12.87 -3.11 -10.98
C SER A 48 12.27 -4.03 -9.93
N ILE A 49 10.99 -4.39 -10.10
CA ILE A 49 10.36 -5.41 -9.23
C ILE A 49 11.11 -6.75 -9.28
N LYS A 50 11.74 -7.07 -10.40
CA LYS A 50 12.55 -8.29 -10.57
C LYS A 50 13.79 -8.34 -9.70
N ASP A 51 14.27 -7.20 -9.24
CA ASP A 51 15.43 -7.13 -8.32
C ASP A 51 15.14 -7.80 -6.97
N PHE A 52 13.85 -8.02 -6.65
CA PHE A 52 13.41 -8.60 -5.38
C PHE A 52 12.99 -10.07 -5.48
N LEU A 53 13.17 -10.73 -6.63
CA LEU A 53 12.87 -12.17 -6.76
C LEU A 53 13.63 -12.97 -5.69
N GLY A 54 12.93 -13.92 -5.09
CA GLY A 54 13.44 -14.70 -3.96
C GLY A 54 13.06 -14.13 -2.58
N LYS A 55 12.52 -12.92 -2.55
CA LYS A 55 11.93 -12.31 -1.33
C LYS A 55 10.45 -12.06 -1.53
N LYS A 56 9.68 -12.05 -0.45
CA LYS A 56 8.37 -11.43 -0.45
C LYS A 56 8.52 -9.91 -0.58
N VAL A 57 7.58 -9.27 -1.27
CA VAL A 57 7.57 -7.82 -1.43
C VAL A 57 6.26 -7.25 -0.90
N VAL A 58 6.35 -6.30 0.01
CA VAL A 58 5.25 -5.40 0.35
C VAL A 58 5.38 -4.19 -0.56
N LEU A 59 4.53 -4.12 -1.58
CA LEU A 59 4.51 -3.03 -2.56
C LEU A 59 3.38 -2.06 -2.21
N VAL A 60 3.71 -0.78 -2.05
CA VAL A 60 2.77 0.26 -1.63
C VAL A 60 2.72 1.36 -2.68
N PHE A 61 1.51 1.65 -3.18
CA PHE A 61 1.23 2.83 -4.00
C PHE A 61 0.66 3.92 -3.10
N TRP A 62 1.27 5.10 -3.12
CA TRP A 62 0.93 6.18 -2.21
C TRP A 62 1.28 7.56 -2.76
N ALA A 63 0.98 8.61 -2.01
CA ALA A 63 1.49 9.95 -2.23
C ALA A 63 1.56 10.72 -0.91
N SER A 64 2.46 11.68 -0.80
CA SER A 64 2.61 12.49 0.43
C SER A 64 1.40 13.39 0.71
N TRP A 65 0.66 13.76 -0.32
CA TRP A 65 -0.56 14.58 -0.22
C TRP A 65 -1.82 13.77 0.16
N CYS A 66 -1.73 12.45 0.24
CA CYS A 66 -2.86 11.56 0.50
C CYS A 66 -3.02 11.34 2.01
N PRO A 67 -4.12 11.82 2.65
CA PRO A 67 -4.34 11.66 4.08
C PRO A 67 -4.39 10.20 4.52
N ASP A 68 -5.14 9.36 3.82
CA ASP A 68 -5.29 7.94 4.13
C ASP A 68 -3.94 7.20 4.06
N CYS A 69 -3.10 7.57 3.08
CA CYS A 69 -1.74 7.01 2.96
C CYS A 69 -0.89 7.39 4.18
N ARG A 70 -1.00 8.63 4.64
CA ARG A 70 -0.22 9.12 5.80
C ARG A 70 -0.64 8.43 7.10
N GLU A 71 -1.92 8.10 7.24
CA GLU A 71 -2.43 7.37 8.41
C GLU A 71 -1.86 5.95 8.50
N GLU A 72 -1.51 5.33 7.38
CA GLU A 72 -0.95 3.98 7.34
C GLU A 72 0.57 3.93 7.62
N ILE A 73 1.27 5.06 7.57
CA ILE A 73 2.74 5.11 7.78
C ILE A 73 3.19 4.46 9.09
N PRO A 74 2.58 4.73 10.25
CA PRO A 74 3.01 4.08 11.50
C PRO A 74 2.93 2.56 11.46
N LEU A 75 1.88 2.00 10.86
CA LEU A 75 1.72 0.56 10.71
C LEU A 75 2.73 -0.03 9.73
N LEU A 76 2.98 0.64 8.61
CA LEU A 76 3.99 0.23 7.63
C LEU A 76 5.39 0.21 8.26
N LYS A 77 5.74 1.23 9.04
CA LYS A 77 7.01 1.26 9.79
C LYS A 77 7.11 0.12 10.79
N LYS A 78 6.03 -0.18 11.50
CA LYS A 78 5.98 -1.29 12.46
C LYS A 78 6.16 -2.64 11.76
N MET A 79 5.47 -2.87 10.64
CA MET A 79 5.65 -4.08 9.83
C MET A 79 7.10 -4.24 9.40
N GLN A 80 7.68 -3.18 8.86
CA GLN A 80 9.06 -3.19 8.40
C GLN A 80 10.06 -3.47 9.52
N SER A 81 9.86 -2.90 10.71
CA SER A 81 10.73 -3.13 11.86
C SER A 81 10.73 -4.56 12.37
N LYS A 82 9.62 -5.29 12.17
CA LYS A 82 9.47 -6.69 12.58
C LYS A 82 9.91 -7.69 11.53
N ALA A 83 9.92 -7.29 10.26
CA ALA A 83 10.25 -8.18 9.15
C ALA A 83 11.76 -8.44 9.07
N ASP A 84 12.11 -9.65 8.67
CA ASP A 84 13.49 -10.00 8.32
C ASP A 84 13.81 -9.41 6.92
N PRO A 85 14.76 -8.46 6.82
CA PRO A 85 15.08 -7.82 5.55
C PRO A 85 15.64 -8.78 4.49
N ASP A 86 16.15 -9.94 4.90
CA ASP A 86 16.60 -10.97 3.97
C ASP A 86 15.43 -11.75 3.33
N LYS A 87 14.26 -11.67 3.92
CA LYS A 87 13.05 -12.40 3.49
C LYS A 87 11.95 -11.52 2.92
N VAL A 88 11.86 -10.26 3.36
CA VAL A 88 10.79 -9.33 2.97
C VAL A 88 11.39 -7.98 2.60
N ALA A 89 11.10 -7.54 1.39
CA ALA A 89 11.41 -6.20 0.92
C ALA A 89 10.17 -5.30 1.00
N PHE A 90 10.35 -4.07 1.44
CA PHE A 90 9.33 -3.03 1.42
C PHE A 90 9.66 -2.04 0.31
N VAL A 91 8.76 -1.93 -0.66
CA VAL A 91 8.92 -1.08 -1.84
C VAL A 91 7.71 -0.17 -1.95
N SER A 92 7.93 1.13 -1.98
CA SER A 92 6.87 2.12 -2.08
C SER A 92 7.03 2.95 -3.35
N ILE A 93 5.95 3.11 -4.11
CA ILE A 93 5.91 3.92 -5.33
C ILE A 93 5.06 5.15 -5.05
N SER A 94 5.67 6.33 -5.14
CA SER A 94 5.00 7.61 -4.95
C SER A 94 4.41 8.15 -6.25
N PHE A 95 3.17 8.62 -6.17
CA PHE A 95 2.48 9.39 -7.19
C PHE A 95 2.53 10.90 -6.94
N ASP A 96 3.49 11.37 -6.15
CA ASP A 96 3.71 12.81 -5.98
C ASP A 96 4.01 13.49 -7.32
N ARG A 97 3.60 14.74 -7.44
CA ARG A 97 3.80 15.48 -8.70
C ARG A 97 5.22 16.02 -8.85
N ARG A 98 5.91 16.22 -7.73
CA ARG A 98 7.26 16.80 -7.69
C ARG A 98 8.20 15.91 -6.92
N GLU A 99 9.29 15.56 -7.53
CA GLU A 99 10.33 14.70 -6.95
C GLU A 99 10.88 15.29 -5.64
N GLU A 100 11.11 16.61 -5.62
CA GLU A 100 11.62 17.29 -4.42
C GLU A 100 10.66 17.17 -3.23
N THR A 101 9.35 17.34 -3.46
CA THR A 101 8.33 17.21 -2.41
C THR A 101 8.33 15.78 -1.85
N TRP A 102 8.39 14.79 -2.70
CA TRP A 102 8.49 13.39 -2.31
C TRP A 102 9.78 13.11 -1.51
N LYS A 103 10.94 13.51 -2.01
CA LYS A 103 12.24 13.33 -1.32
C LYS A 103 12.25 13.98 0.06
N ASN A 104 11.73 15.19 0.17
CA ASN A 104 11.64 15.89 1.45
C ASN A 104 10.74 15.14 2.43
N PHE A 105 9.57 14.68 1.98
CA PHE A 105 8.65 13.92 2.83
C PHE A 105 9.27 12.60 3.30
N VAL A 106 9.92 11.85 2.42
CA VAL A 106 10.64 10.61 2.75
C VAL A 106 11.68 10.85 3.83
N ARG A 107 12.49 11.90 3.68
CA ARG A 107 13.54 12.26 4.64
C ARG A 107 12.96 12.70 5.98
N GLU A 108 12.02 13.63 5.97
CA GLU A 108 11.43 14.23 7.18
C GLU A 108 10.65 13.22 8.01
N ASN A 109 10.01 12.27 7.36
CA ASN A 109 9.25 11.20 8.02
C ASN A 109 10.06 9.92 8.23
N GLN A 110 11.34 9.91 7.86
CA GLN A 110 12.25 8.76 8.02
C GLN A 110 11.64 7.47 7.46
N LEU A 111 11.11 7.54 6.24
CA LEU A 111 10.54 6.38 5.58
C LEU A 111 11.64 5.42 5.14
N GLY A 112 11.56 4.17 5.60
CA GLY A 112 12.50 3.12 5.25
C GLY A 112 12.10 2.34 4.01
N GLY A 113 12.85 1.25 3.75
CA GLY A 113 12.66 0.45 2.57
C GLY A 113 13.13 1.14 1.29
N VAL A 114 12.66 0.63 0.16
CA VAL A 114 12.97 1.20 -1.15
C VAL A 114 11.86 2.17 -1.53
N GLN A 115 12.21 3.44 -1.64
CA GLN A 115 11.30 4.51 -2.01
C GLN A 115 11.52 4.89 -3.46
N LEU A 116 10.49 4.73 -4.29
CA LEU A 116 10.50 4.96 -5.73
C LEU A 116 9.57 6.11 -6.10
N PHE A 117 9.90 6.80 -7.18
CA PHE A 117 9.14 7.92 -7.69
C PHE A 117 8.61 7.65 -9.09
N ASP A 118 7.30 7.82 -9.28
CA ASP A 118 6.68 7.79 -10.59
C ASP A 118 6.33 9.22 -11.03
N ALA A 119 7.18 9.79 -11.87
CA ALA A 119 7.04 11.15 -12.38
C ALA A 119 5.74 11.39 -13.18
N ALA A 120 5.12 10.33 -13.72
CA ALA A 120 3.85 10.44 -14.43
C ALA A 120 2.67 10.79 -13.50
N GLY A 121 2.81 10.51 -12.20
CA GLY A 121 1.75 10.71 -11.22
C GLY A 121 0.59 9.71 -11.41
N LYS A 122 -0.34 9.71 -10.46
CA LYS A 122 -1.42 8.70 -10.40
C LYS A 122 -2.24 8.57 -11.70
N LYS A 123 -2.56 9.69 -12.33
CA LYS A 123 -3.46 9.70 -13.50
C LYS A 123 -2.85 9.05 -14.74
N ASP A 124 -1.57 9.31 -14.98
CA ASP A 124 -0.87 8.93 -16.20
C ASP A 124 0.16 7.81 -15.98
N SER A 125 0.17 7.22 -14.77
CA SER A 125 1.08 6.16 -14.40
C SER A 125 0.82 4.87 -15.17
N THR A 126 1.82 4.41 -15.92
CA THR A 126 1.78 3.07 -16.54
C THR A 126 1.79 1.98 -15.47
N VAL A 127 2.65 2.08 -14.47
CA VAL A 127 2.69 1.09 -13.38
C VAL A 127 1.40 1.09 -12.57
N GLY A 128 0.81 2.23 -12.30
CA GLY A 128 -0.49 2.32 -11.64
C GLY A 128 -1.59 1.63 -12.45
N THR A 129 -1.60 1.81 -13.76
CA THR A 129 -2.53 1.15 -14.69
C THR A 129 -2.32 -0.36 -14.71
N ASP A 130 -1.09 -0.81 -14.85
CA ASP A 130 -0.75 -2.24 -14.91
C ASP A 130 -1.13 -3.00 -13.62
N TYR A 131 -1.02 -2.34 -12.49
CA TYR A 131 -1.45 -2.87 -11.18
C TYR A 131 -2.92 -2.58 -10.83
N GLY A 132 -3.68 -1.97 -11.74
CA GLY A 132 -5.11 -1.68 -11.53
C GLY A 132 -5.39 -0.66 -10.42
N VAL A 133 -4.44 0.21 -10.10
CA VAL A 133 -4.55 1.17 -9.00
C VAL A 133 -5.48 2.33 -9.37
N LYS A 134 -6.66 2.37 -8.76
CA LYS A 134 -7.65 3.45 -8.88
C LYS A 134 -7.73 4.29 -7.61
N TRP A 135 -7.38 3.70 -6.48
CA TRP A 135 -7.39 4.30 -5.15
C TRP A 135 -6.02 4.16 -4.49
N ILE A 136 -5.62 5.13 -3.68
CA ILE A 136 -4.44 5.03 -2.82
C ILE A 136 -4.82 5.31 -1.36
N PRO A 137 -4.17 4.61 -0.37
CA PRO A 137 -3.12 3.63 -0.60
C PRO A 137 -3.64 2.35 -1.25
N ALA A 138 -2.82 1.76 -2.11
CA ALA A 138 -3.02 0.40 -2.60
C ALA A 138 -1.79 -0.43 -2.24
N LEU A 139 -2.00 -1.64 -1.75
CA LEU A 139 -0.93 -2.49 -1.27
C LEU A 139 -1.02 -3.87 -1.91
N TYR A 140 0.14 -4.40 -2.21
CA TYR A 140 0.33 -5.77 -2.68
C TYR A 140 1.28 -6.51 -1.77
N LEU A 141 0.96 -7.75 -1.45
CA LEU A 141 1.94 -8.73 -1.00
C LEU A 141 2.27 -9.63 -2.19
N ILE A 142 3.53 -9.65 -2.57
CA ILE A 142 4.04 -10.41 -3.72
C ILE A 142 4.95 -11.51 -3.17
N ASP A 143 4.79 -12.73 -3.67
CA ASP A 143 5.56 -13.88 -3.23
C ASP A 143 6.99 -13.90 -3.81
N GLU A 144 7.80 -14.86 -3.38
CA GLU A 144 9.20 -15.01 -3.77
C GLU A 144 9.38 -15.33 -5.26
N LYS A 145 8.31 -15.76 -5.92
CA LYS A 145 8.27 -16.07 -7.36
C LYS A 145 7.77 -14.88 -8.20
N GLY A 146 7.45 -13.76 -7.55
CA GLY A 146 6.93 -12.57 -8.23
C GLY A 146 5.45 -12.63 -8.56
N ARG A 147 4.65 -13.41 -7.83
CA ARG A 147 3.20 -13.50 -8.00
C ARG A 147 2.46 -12.79 -6.87
N VAL A 148 1.33 -12.17 -7.19
CA VAL A 148 0.47 -11.55 -6.21
C VAL A 148 -0.09 -12.60 -5.25
N GLU A 149 0.12 -12.43 -3.94
CA GLU A 149 -0.54 -13.20 -2.88
C GLU A 149 -1.80 -12.48 -2.38
N LEU A 150 -1.70 -11.16 -2.20
CA LEU A 150 -2.74 -10.31 -1.65
C LEU A 150 -2.70 -8.94 -2.32
N ALA A 151 -3.86 -8.40 -2.60
CA ALA A 151 -4.05 -7.02 -3.03
C ALA A 151 -5.16 -6.38 -2.19
N THR A 152 -4.92 -5.19 -1.65
CA THR A 152 -5.83 -4.54 -0.70
C THR A 152 -5.59 -3.02 -0.65
N VAL A 153 -6.56 -2.29 -0.14
CA VAL A 153 -6.38 -0.87 0.25
C VAL A 153 -6.23 -0.72 1.78
N VAL A 154 -6.13 -1.84 2.50
CA VAL A 154 -6.09 -1.89 3.97
C VAL A 154 -4.75 -2.49 4.43
N ALA A 155 -3.82 -1.66 4.90
CA ALA A 155 -2.48 -2.12 5.30
C ALA A 155 -2.49 -3.20 6.39
N ARG A 156 -3.48 -3.18 7.28
CA ARG A 156 -3.66 -4.18 8.34
C ARG A 156 -3.81 -5.61 7.80
N LYS A 157 -4.40 -5.78 6.61
CA LYS A 157 -4.52 -7.09 5.97
C LYS A 157 -3.17 -7.65 5.53
N VAL A 158 -2.28 -6.76 5.04
CA VAL A 158 -0.90 -7.14 4.72
C VAL A 158 -0.14 -7.54 5.97
N ALA A 159 -0.29 -6.77 7.06
CA ALA A 159 0.32 -7.10 8.35
C ALA A 159 -0.08 -8.51 8.82
N GLY A 160 -1.38 -8.84 8.77
CA GLY A 160 -1.87 -10.17 9.15
C GLY A 160 -1.37 -11.29 8.25
N ALA A 161 -1.07 -11.01 6.98
CA ALA A 161 -0.54 -12.01 6.05
C ALA A 161 0.97 -12.24 6.19
N LEU A 162 1.69 -11.32 6.85
CA LEU A 162 3.14 -11.45 7.14
C LEU A 162 3.42 -12.17 8.46
N ASP A 163 2.45 -12.22 9.38
CA ASP A 163 2.55 -12.94 10.66
C ASP A 163 2.43 -14.49 10.45
#